data_25398be8fff7acc026546ee9f171b371
#
_entry.id   25398be8fff7acc026546ee9f171b371
#
_cell.length_a   1.000
_cell.length_b   1.000
_cell.length_c   1.000
_cell.angle_alpha   90.00
_cell.angle_beta   90.00
_cell.angle_gamma   90.00
#
_symmetry.space_group_name_H-M   'P 1'
#
loop_
_entity.id
_entity.type
_entity.pdbx_description
1 polymer ?
#
loop_
_entity_poly.entity_id
_entity_poly.type
_entity_poly.pdbx_seq_one_letter_code
_entity_poly.pdbx_strand_id
1 'polypeptide(L)'
;MTGTLLKIEGLTKAYPGVVANDSVSFEIKYGEVHALLGENGAGKSTLVKMIYGLVKPDSGTMLMNGAPFAPPEPRAARASGVAMVFQHFSLFDALNVAENIALGMEQPPAMRDLAEKIRTVSEDYGLPLDPYKTVGDLSAGERQRVEIIRCLLQDPKLLIMDEPTSVLTPQEVEILFETLRKLTAEGVAILYISHKLEEIRALCDAATILRLGKNVGTCIPAETSARDMAELMVGTELQTPKSAGAALGDVVLDISGLSMPSPSAFGTPLRNIHLRLRSGEVLGIGGVAGNGQDELLLALSGEMRTAHDAVKLKGEPVGQLAPNARRMRGLLTAPEERLGHAAAPNMSLTENALLTGNTRRGLSSRGFLKWAKARSFAEEIIEKFDVRTPGPDNAARSLSGGNLQKFVIGREVLQDPDVLIVNQPTWGVDASAAASIRQAILDLAAGGTAVIVISQDLDELMEVADNFAALNEGRLTETRPTQGLTIDEIGLMMGGAHGMEVAHV
;
A
#
# COMPACT_ATOMS: atom_id res chain seq x y z
N MET A 1 6.39 27.11 22.07
CA MET A 1 5.53 28.20 21.50
C MET A 1 4.10 27.66 21.47
N THR A 2 3.14 28.38 22.06
CA THR A 2 1.72 27.98 22.02
C THR A 2 0.99 28.91 21.05
N GLY A 3 0.50 28.41 19.94
CA GLY A 3 -0.23 29.19 18.93
C GLY A 3 -0.38 28.43 17.62
N THR A 4 -1.14 29.01 16.68
CA THR A 4 -1.34 28.46 15.33
C THR A 4 -0.09 28.71 14.48
N LEU A 5 0.51 27.65 13.95
CA LEU A 5 1.61 27.71 12.99
C LEU A 5 1.09 27.93 11.57
N LEU A 6 0.19 27.06 11.10
CA LEU A 6 -0.42 27.15 9.78
C LEU A 6 -1.93 27.28 9.93
N LYS A 7 -2.52 28.26 9.24
CA LYS A 7 -3.97 28.43 9.11
C LYS A 7 -4.37 28.42 7.65
N ILE A 8 -5.34 27.62 7.32
CA ILE A 8 -5.90 27.49 5.96
C ILE A 8 -7.37 27.93 6.03
N GLU A 9 -7.77 28.85 5.14
CA GLU A 9 -9.11 29.41 5.11
C GLU A 9 -9.68 29.36 3.69
N GLY A 10 -10.73 28.56 3.47
CA GLY A 10 -11.50 28.47 2.25
C GLY A 10 -10.69 28.02 1.02
N LEU A 11 -9.66 27.19 1.20
CA LEU A 11 -8.74 26.82 0.13
C LEU A 11 -9.45 25.96 -0.92
N THR A 12 -9.45 26.41 -2.18
CA THR A 12 -10.16 25.75 -3.27
C THR A 12 -9.23 25.50 -4.44
N LYS A 13 -9.36 24.30 -5.05
CA LYS A 13 -8.69 23.91 -6.29
C LYS A 13 -9.59 23.07 -7.17
N ALA A 14 -9.81 23.53 -8.40
CA ALA A 14 -10.55 22.81 -9.42
C ALA A 14 -9.63 22.39 -10.57
N TYR A 15 -9.94 21.24 -11.17
CA TYR A 15 -9.38 20.76 -12.42
C TYR A 15 -10.53 20.49 -13.41
N PRO A 16 -10.27 20.35 -14.72
CA PRO A 16 -11.32 20.04 -15.68
C PRO A 16 -12.12 18.79 -15.25
N GLY A 17 -13.41 19.00 -14.95
CA GLY A 17 -14.33 17.93 -14.57
C GLY A 17 -14.35 17.54 -13.07
N VAL A 18 -13.47 18.12 -12.22
CA VAL A 18 -13.46 17.79 -10.78
C VAL A 18 -13.01 18.96 -9.91
N VAL A 19 -13.72 19.19 -8.80
CA VAL A 19 -13.26 20.09 -7.73
C VAL A 19 -12.49 19.26 -6.73
N ALA A 20 -11.16 19.37 -6.74
CA ALA A 20 -10.30 18.56 -5.88
C ALA A 20 -10.31 19.02 -4.42
N ASN A 21 -10.43 20.33 -4.18
CA ASN A 21 -10.64 20.93 -2.87
C ASN A 21 -11.68 22.03 -3.00
N ASP A 22 -12.66 22.07 -2.12
CA ASP A 22 -13.78 23.01 -2.10
C ASP A 22 -13.88 23.65 -0.73
N SER A 23 -13.38 24.89 -0.60
CA SER A 23 -13.42 25.71 0.61
C SER A 23 -12.87 25.02 1.87
N VAL A 24 -11.75 24.31 1.73
CA VAL A 24 -11.12 23.59 2.84
C VAL A 24 -10.51 24.58 3.84
N SER A 25 -10.84 24.38 5.14
CA SER A 25 -10.35 25.22 6.24
C SER A 25 -9.95 24.35 7.42
N PHE A 26 -8.76 24.56 7.98
CA PHE A 26 -8.28 24.00 9.24
C PHE A 26 -7.03 24.70 9.73
N GLU A 27 -6.57 24.37 10.94
CA GLU A 27 -5.39 24.98 11.57
C GLU A 27 -4.47 23.88 12.10
N ILE A 28 -3.16 24.15 12.09
CA ILE A 28 -2.14 23.31 12.71
C ILE A 28 -1.38 24.18 13.74
N LYS A 29 -1.23 23.67 14.96
CA LYS A 29 -0.50 24.36 16.04
C LYS A 29 0.97 23.96 16.06
N TYR A 30 1.79 24.77 16.72
CA TYR A 30 3.17 24.39 17.03
C TYR A 30 3.22 23.13 17.89
N GLY A 31 4.12 22.20 17.54
CA GLY A 31 4.29 20.95 18.29
C GLY A 31 3.11 19.98 18.19
N GLU A 32 2.19 20.19 17.26
CA GLU A 32 1.04 19.32 17.02
C GLU A 32 1.32 18.32 15.91
N VAL A 33 0.95 17.06 16.11
CA VAL A 33 0.81 16.09 15.03
C VAL A 33 -0.64 16.13 14.56
N HIS A 34 -0.87 16.76 13.40
CA HIS A 34 -2.17 16.92 12.79
C HIS A 34 -2.38 15.90 11.67
N ALA A 35 -3.35 15.01 11.81
CA ALA A 35 -3.70 14.06 10.76
C ALA A 35 -4.54 14.70 9.67
N LEU A 36 -4.24 14.37 8.40
CA LEU A 36 -5.10 14.68 7.26
C LEU A 36 -5.66 13.36 6.70
N LEU A 37 -6.92 13.08 7.00
CA LEU A 37 -7.62 11.85 6.67
C LEU A 37 -8.55 12.04 5.47
N GLY A 38 -8.90 10.94 4.82
CA GLY A 38 -9.85 10.89 3.71
C GLY A 38 -9.51 9.76 2.74
N GLU A 39 -10.49 9.30 1.98
CA GLU A 39 -10.31 8.29 0.95
C GLU A 39 -9.42 8.78 -0.20
N ASN A 40 -9.02 7.84 -1.08
CA ASN A 40 -8.33 8.18 -2.31
C ASN A 40 -9.23 9.07 -3.19
N GLY A 41 -8.67 10.20 -3.67
CA GLY A 41 -9.45 11.21 -4.37
C GLY A 41 -10.17 12.22 -3.48
N ALA A 42 -10.08 12.14 -2.14
CA ALA A 42 -10.66 13.11 -1.23
C ALA A 42 -10.03 14.51 -1.28
N GLY A 43 -8.92 14.68 -2.01
CA GLY A 43 -8.24 15.97 -2.18
C GLY A 43 -6.99 16.16 -1.33
N LYS A 44 -6.56 15.17 -0.51
CA LYS A 44 -5.39 15.27 0.37
C LYS A 44 -4.12 15.69 -0.35
N SER A 45 -3.72 14.95 -1.39
CA SER A 45 -2.48 15.22 -2.14
C SER A 45 -2.53 16.58 -2.87
N THR A 46 -3.71 17.03 -3.32
CA THR A 46 -3.86 18.37 -3.92
C THR A 46 -3.66 19.45 -2.86
N LEU A 47 -4.24 19.28 -1.69
CA LEU A 47 -4.09 20.20 -0.56
C LEU A 47 -2.63 20.34 -0.14
N VAL A 48 -1.95 19.21 0.04
CA VAL A 48 -0.51 19.18 0.38
C VAL A 48 0.35 19.84 -0.70
N LYS A 49 0.06 19.58 -1.98
CA LYS A 49 0.75 20.24 -3.10
C LYS A 49 0.54 21.74 -3.10
N MET A 50 -0.62 22.25 -2.65
CA MET A 50 -0.83 23.69 -2.48
C MET A 50 -0.01 24.27 -1.32
N ILE A 51 0.04 23.58 -0.18
CA ILE A 51 0.86 24.00 0.97
C ILE A 51 2.36 24.00 0.61
N TYR A 52 2.81 22.99 -0.12
CA TYR A 52 4.22 22.87 -0.53
C TYR A 52 4.61 23.72 -1.76
N GLY A 53 3.64 24.44 -2.39
CA GLY A 53 3.92 25.31 -3.53
C GLY A 53 4.06 24.60 -4.88
N LEU A 54 3.62 23.33 -5.00
CA LEU A 54 3.59 22.60 -6.27
C LEU A 54 2.35 22.94 -7.12
N VAL A 55 1.28 23.39 -6.48
CA VAL A 55 0.02 23.76 -7.12
C VAL A 55 -0.47 25.07 -6.53
N LYS A 56 -0.88 25.99 -7.38
CA LYS A 56 -1.49 27.25 -6.94
C LYS A 56 -2.98 27.05 -6.66
N PRO A 57 -3.51 27.48 -5.49
CA PRO A 57 -4.94 27.49 -5.24
C PRO A 57 -5.67 28.47 -6.17
N ASP A 58 -6.93 28.17 -6.46
CA ASP A 58 -7.80 29.04 -7.26
C ASP A 58 -8.46 30.12 -6.38
N SER A 59 -8.73 29.80 -5.11
CA SER A 59 -9.24 30.74 -4.10
C SER A 59 -8.89 30.29 -2.68
N GLY A 60 -9.15 31.14 -1.69
CA GLY A 60 -8.80 30.93 -0.29
C GLY A 60 -7.44 31.49 0.07
N THR A 61 -7.07 31.40 1.35
CA THR A 61 -5.82 31.96 1.89
C THR A 61 -5.14 30.98 2.83
N MET A 62 -3.81 31.09 2.91
CA MET A 62 -3.00 30.42 3.92
C MET A 62 -2.22 31.46 4.70
N LEU A 63 -2.09 31.27 6.01
CA LEU A 63 -1.27 32.07 6.90
C LEU A 63 -0.25 31.16 7.60
N MET A 64 1.01 31.58 7.61
CA MET A 64 2.10 30.92 8.34
C MET A 64 2.59 31.89 9.42
N ASN A 65 2.52 31.50 10.70
CA ASN A 65 2.81 32.40 11.81
C ASN A 65 2.01 33.73 11.77
N GLY A 66 0.75 33.67 11.31
CA GLY A 66 -0.09 34.87 11.16
C GLY A 66 0.25 35.75 9.96
N ALA A 67 1.30 35.44 9.20
CA ALA A 67 1.66 36.18 7.98
C ALA A 67 1.12 35.45 6.73
N PRO A 68 0.75 36.19 5.66
CA PRO A 68 0.32 35.57 4.41
C PRO A 68 1.35 34.58 3.87
N PHE A 69 0.87 33.36 3.53
CA PHE A 69 1.70 32.28 3.02
C PHE A 69 1.12 31.76 1.70
N ALA A 70 1.81 32.02 0.61
CA ALA A 70 1.40 31.59 -0.74
C ALA A 70 2.67 31.24 -1.56
N PRO A 71 3.33 30.11 -1.27
CA PRO A 71 4.59 29.79 -1.92
C PRO A 71 4.35 29.52 -3.43
N PRO A 72 5.08 30.20 -4.32
CA PRO A 72 4.94 30.00 -5.77
C PRO A 72 5.61 28.72 -6.25
N GLU A 73 6.52 28.16 -5.45
CA GLU A 73 7.30 26.96 -5.74
C GLU A 73 7.79 26.29 -4.43
N PRO A 74 8.19 25.01 -4.45
CA PRO A 74 8.66 24.28 -3.26
C PRO A 74 9.86 24.95 -2.54
N ARG A 75 10.72 25.64 -3.29
CA ARG A 75 11.85 26.37 -2.72
C ARG A 75 11.38 27.47 -1.74
N ALA A 76 10.35 28.22 -2.13
CA ALA A 76 9.78 29.26 -1.28
C ALA A 76 9.07 28.66 -0.04
N ALA A 77 8.43 27.51 -0.16
CA ALA A 77 7.86 26.79 0.96
C ALA A 77 8.96 26.35 1.96
N ARG A 78 10.06 25.76 1.46
CA ARG A 78 11.22 25.38 2.27
C ARG A 78 11.85 26.59 2.98
N ALA A 79 12.04 27.70 2.28
CA ALA A 79 12.54 28.95 2.88
C ALA A 79 11.64 29.49 4.01
N SER A 80 10.35 29.14 3.99
CA SER A 80 9.39 29.47 5.06
C SER A 80 9.37 28.42 6.20
N GLY A 81 10.16 27.35 6.10
CA GLY A 81 10.26 26.28 7.09
C GLY A 81 9.28 25.13 6.86
N VAL A 82 8.79 24.90 5.64
CA VAL A 82 7.97 23.74 5.30
C VAL A 82 8.83 22.68 4.61
N ALA A 83 8.93 21.48 5.18
CA ALA A 83 9.59 20.33 4.57
C ALA A 83 8.57 19.24 4.28
N MET A 84 8.89 18.37 3.31
CA MET A 84 7.99 17.28 2.91
C MET A 84 8.75 15.98 2.64
N VAL A 85 8.28 14.91 3.25
CA VAL A 85 8.62 13.52 2.94
C VAL A 85 7.52 12.99 2.03
N PHE A 86 7.90 12.57 0.82
CA PHE A 86 6.96 12.10 -0.20
C PHE A 86 6.65 10.62 -0.02
N GLN A 87 5.51 10.17 -0.52
CA GLN A 87 5.09 8.77 -0.55
C GLN A 87 6.07 7.88 -1.33
N HIS A 88 6.63 8.39 -2.44
CA HIS A 88 7.66 7.71 -3.21
C HIS A 88 9.01 8.39 -2.97
N PHE A 89 10.03 7.60 -2.73
CA PHE A 89 11.37 8.12 -2.50
C PHE A 89 11.86 8.97 -3.68
N SER A 90 12.32 10.18 -3.36
CA SER A 90 12.95 11.09 -4.33
C SER A 90 14.47 10.99 -4.26
N LEU A 91 14.97 9.74 -4.29
CA LEU A 91 16.38 9.41 -4.15
C LEU A 91 16.97 8.82 -5.44
N PHE A 92 18.25 9.07 -5.67
CA PHE A 92 19.01 8.50 -6.79
C PHE A 92 19.82 7.31 -6.29
N ASP A 93 19.51 6.12 -6.78
CA ASP A 93 20.12 4.85 -6.37
C ASP A 93 21.66 4.81 -6.60
N ALA A 94 22.15 5.48 -7.64
CA ALA A 94 23.57 5.50 -7.99
C ALA A 94 24.43 6.41 -7.08
N LEU A 95 23.82 7.27 -6.29
CA LEU A 95 24.50 8.20 -5.40
C LEU A 95 24.53 7.67 -3.97
N ASN A 96 25.50 8.13 -3.17
CA ASN A 96 25.51 7.85 -1.75
C ASN A 96 24.51 8.75 -0.97
N VAL A 97 24.34 8.47 0.32
CA VAL A 97 23.39 9.20 1.20
C VAL A 97 23.72 10.69 1.25
N ALA A 98 25.00 11.06 1.45
CA ALA A 98 25.39 12.47 1.55
C ALA A 98 25.19 13.23 0.23
N GLU A 99 25.47 12.61 -0.91
CA GLU A 99 25.22 13.18 -2.23
C GLU A 99 23.73 13.41 -2.49
N ASN A 100 22.88 12.42 -2.14
CA ASN A 100 21.43 12.57 -2.25
C ASN A 100 20.89 13.72 -1.39
N ILE A 101 21.37 13.85 -0.15
CA ILE A 101 20.95 14.94 0.75
C ILE A 101 21.43 16.28 0.20
N ALA A 102 22.67 16.36 -0.31
CA ALA A 102 23.23 17.58 -0.88
C ALA A 102 22.41 18.13 -2.06
N LEU A 103 21.84 17.25 -2.91
CA LEU A 103 20.96 17.65 -4.01
C LEU A 103 19.70 18.42 -3.55
N GLY A 104 19.25 18.17 -2.31
CA GLY A 104 18.11 18.88 -1.71
C GLY A 104 18.44 20.26 -1.12
N MET A 105 19.71 20.61 -1.04
CA MET A 105 20.19 21.85 -0.41
C MET A 105 20.54 22.92 -1.46
N GLU A 106 20.24 24.19 -1.16
CA GLU A 106 20.61 25.29 -2.04
C GLU A 106 22.12 25.59 -2.05
N GLN A 107 22.75 25.49 -0.87
CA GLN A 107 24.16 25.70 -0.65
C GLN A 107 24.67 24.58 0.25
N PRO A 108 24.96 23.40 -0.34
CA PRO A 108 25.49 22.30 0.46
C PRO A 108 26.87 22.67 0.99
N PRO A 109 27.15 22.36 2.26
CA PRO A 109 28.51 22.50 2.83
C PRO A 109 29.48 21.53 2.13
N ALA A 110 30.77 21.60 2.47
CA ALA A 110 31.71 20.59 1.99
C ALA A 110 31.21 19.19 2.37
N MET A 111 31.37 18.22 1.48
CA MET A 111 30.80 16.85 1.64
C MET A 111 31.22 16.19 2.95
N ARG A 112 32.45 16.46 3.43
CA ARG A 112 32.93 15.96 4.72
C ARG A 112 32.11 16.53 5.89
N ASP A 113 31.86 17.83 5.87
CA ASP A 113 31.12 18.53 6.93
C ASP A 113 29.63 18.14 6.89
N LEU A 114 29.10 17.92 5.69
CA LEU A 114 27.74 17.40 5.53
C LEU A 114 27.62 15.98 6.09
N ALA A 115 28.57 15.10 5.79
CA ALA A 115 28.59 13.74 6.30
C ALA A 115 28.64 13.70 7.84
N GLU A 116 29.39 14.61 8.48
CA GLU A 116 29.44 14.72 9.92
C GLU A 116 28.09 15.20 10.50
N LYS A 117 27.48 16.22 9.89
CA LYS A 117 26.13 16.67 10.26
C LYS A 117 25.08 15.56 10.11
N ILE A 118 25.12 14.78 9.03
CA ILE A 118 24.21 13.66 8.81
C ILE A 118 24.34 12.65 9.96
N ARG A 119 25.57 12.28 10.36
CA ARG A 119 25.78 11.36 11.48
C ARG A 119 25.21 11.92 12.78
N THR A 120 25.56 13.15 13.12
CA THR A 120 25.08 13.80 14.34
C THR A 120 23.54 13.83 14.38
N VAL A 121 22.90 14.37 13.35
CA VAL A 121 21.42 14.46 13.30
C VAL A 121 20.78 13.07 13.29
N SER A 122 21.32 12.12 12.54
CA SER A 122 20.76 10.76 12.48
C SER A 122 20.87 10.01 13.82
N GLU A 123 21.96 10.19 14.56
CA GLU A 123 22.15 9.65 15.91
C GLU A 123 21.22 10.34 16.92
N ASP A 124 21.14 11.67 16.88
CA ASP A 124 20.29 12.46 17.78
C ASP A 124 18.83 12.07 17.69
N TYR A 125 18.34 11.74 16.50
CA TYR A 125 16.93 11.35 16.28
C TYR A 125 16.69 9.82 16.24
N GLY A 126 17.71 9.00 16.57
CA GLY A 126 17.56 7.53 16.60
C GLY A 126 17.39 6.89 15.22
N LEU A 127 17.80 7.57 14.16
CA LEU A 127 17.72 7.15 12.76
C LEU A 127 19.12 6.98 12.14
N PRO A 128 19.99 6.08 12.66
CA PRO A 128 21.40 6.02 12.25
C PRO A 128 21.54 5.75 10.75
N LEU A 129 22.43 6.51 10.10
CA LEU A 129 22.75 6.43 8.68
C LEU A 129 24.26 6.46 8.45
N ASP A 130 24.75 5.68 7.50
CA ASP A 130 26.09 5.84 6.93
C ASP A 130 26.05 6.82 5.75
N PRO A 131 26.64 8.02 5.85
CA PRO A 131 26.62 9.02 4.79
C PRO A 131 27.26 8.56 3.46
N TYR A 132 28.12 7.57 3.50
CA TYR A 132 28.87 7.09 2.34
C TYR A 132 28.28 5.82 1.70
N LYS A 133 27.26 5.20 2.32
CA LYS A 133 26.58 4.04 1.77
C LYS A 133 25.79 4.44 0.52
N THR A 134 25.87 3.64 -0.55
CA THR A 134 25.11 3.86 -1.79
C THR A 134 23.62 3.65 -1.52
N VAL A 135 22.77 4.56 -2.01
CA VAL A 135 21.31 4.48 -1.78
C VAL A 135 20.70 3.23 -2.41
N GLY A 136 21.25 2.75 -3.53
CA GLY A 136 20.82 1.49 -4.14
C GLY A 136 20.93 0.26 -3.23
N ASP A 137 21.90 0.28 -2.29
CA ASP A 137 22.13 -0.81 -1.33
C ASP A 137 21.35 -0.67 -0.01
N LEU A 138 20.51 0.37 0.11
CA LEU A 138 19.70 0.63 1.29
C LEU A 138 18.39 -0.15 1.26
N SER A 139 17.98 -0.66 2.42
CA SER A 139 16.61 -1.15 2.61
C SER A 139 15.58 -0.01 2.47
N ALA A 140 14.31 -0.35 2.32
CA ALA A 140 13.23 0.63 2.25
C ALA A 140 13.18 1.52 3.52
N GLY A 141 13.36 0.92 4.70
CA GLY A 141 13.44 1.65 5.97
C GLY A 141 14.64 2.60 6.06
N GLU A 142 15.81 2.18 5.58
CA GLU A 142 16.99 3.07 5.49
C GLU A 142 16.76 4.24 4.51
N ARG A 143 16.12 3.99 3.36
CA ARG A 143 15.75 5.04 2.38
C ARG A 143 14.78 6.06 3.01
N GLN A 144 13.82 5.58 3.78
CA GLN A 144 12.90 6.45 4.53
C GLN A 144 13.66 7.35 5.52
N ARG A 145 14.65 6.80 6.24
CA ARG A 145 15.51 7.58 7.15
C ARG A 145 16.27 8.67 6.38
N VAL A 146 16.79 8.38 5.19
CA VAL A 146 17.47 9.38 4.34
C VAL A 146 16.54 10.56 4.03
N GLU A 147 15.28 10.28 3.62
CA GLU A 147 14.29 11.32 3.35
C GLU A 147 13.97 12.17 4.58
N ILE A 148 13.82 11.55 5.75
CA ILE A 148 13.54 12.25 6.99
C ILE A 148 14.74 13.12 7.39
N ILE A 149 15.96 12.58 7.43
CA ILE A 149 17.18 13.31 7.77
C ILE A 149 17.41 14.48 6.79
N ARG A 150 17.13 14.28 5.50
CA ARG A 150 17.17 15.37 4.50
C ARG A 150 16.24 16.52 4.86
N CYS A 151 15.04 16.22 5.36
CA CYS A 151 14.10 17.23 5.82
C CYS A 151 14.57 17.91 7.12
N LEU A 152 15.06 17.15 8.09
CA LEU A 152 15.53 17.68 9.39
C LEU A 152 16.72 18.61 9.26
N LEU A 153 17.63 18.33 8.34
CA LEU A 153 18.79 19.19 8.06
C LEU A 153 18.41 20.58 7.51
N GLN A 154 17.13 20.79 7.17
CA GLN A 154 16.60 22.08 6.70
C GLN A 154 15.90 22.89 7.82
N ASP A 155 15.96 22.42 9.06
CA ASP A 155 15.33 23.06 10.24
C ASP A 155 13.84 23.41 10.02
N PRO A 156 12.98 22.39 9.79
CA PRO A 156 11.59 22.62 9.45
C PRO A 156 10.77 23.09 10.65
N LYS A 157 9.82 24.00 10.40
CA LYS A 157 8.75 24.37 11.35
C LYS A 157 7.52 23.49 11.15
N LEU A 158 7.24 23.12 9.90
CA LEU A 158 6.18 22.18 9.48
C LEU A 158 6.80 21.06 8.68
N LEU A 159 6.64 19.82 9.13
CA LEU A 159 7.03 18.63 8.43
C LEU A 159 5.77 17.92 7.88
N ILE A 160 5.66 17.83 6.56
CA ILE A 160 4.59 17.08 5.90
C ILE A 160 5.08 15.67 5.64
N MET A 161 4.31 14.66 6.05
CA MET A 161 4.63 13.25 5.86
C MET A 161 3.48 12.56 5.12
N ASP A 162 3.74 12.11 3.90
CA ASP A 162 2.74 11.45 3.05
C ASP A 162 2.99 9.94 3.05
N GLU A 163 2.16 9.21 3.81
CA GLU A 163 2.19 7.75 4.01
C GLU A 163 3.59 7.20 4.41
N PRO A 164 4.23 7.73 5.46
CA PRO A 164 5.63 7.43 5.75
C PRO A 164 5.89 6.00 6.24
N THR A 165 4.86 5.26 6.63
CA THR A 165 4.97 3.90 7.20
C THR A 165 4.63 2.79 6.22
N SER A 166 4.33 3.12 4.98
CA SER A 166 3.85 2.15 3.98
C SER A 166 4.86 1.04 3.66
N VAL A 167 6.15 1.28 3.89
CA VAL A 167 7.25 0.35 3.58
C VAL A 167 8.07 -0.06 4.81
N LEU A 168 7.59 0.27 6.01
CA LEU A 168 8.30 0.03 7.28
C LEU A 168 7.76 -1.22 7.99
N THR A 169 8.66 -1.90 8.70
CA THR A 169 8.27 -2.94 9.67
C THR A 169 7.63 -2.29 10.91
N PRO A 170 6.83 -3.03 11.70
CA PRO A 170 6.25 -2.50 12.94
C PRO A 170 7.28 -1.87 13.89
N GLN A 171 8.45 -2.49 14.03
CA GLN A 171 9.55 -1.95 14.87
C GLN A 171 10.10 -0.63 14.32
N GLU A 172 10.23 -0.50 12.99
CA GLU A 172 10.67 0.76 12.37
C GLU A 172 9.60 1.85 12.50
N VAL A 173 8.31 1.49 12.50
CA VAL A 173 7.21 2.44 12.78
C VAL A 173 7.31 3.02 14.18
N GLU A 174 7.59 2.19 15.20
CA GLU A 174 7.77 2.66 16.57
C GLU A 174 8.93 3.64 16.69
N ILE A 175 10.09 3.33 16.11
CA ILE A 175 11.26 4.22 16.07
C ILE A 175 10.89 5.55 15.37
N LEU A 176 10.16 5.49 14.27
CA LEU A 176 9.67 6.70 13.60
C LEU A 176 8.76 7.51 14.52
N PHE A 177 7.82 6.89 15.21
CA PHE A 177 6.90 7.61 16.12
C PHE A 177 7.63 8.26 17.29
N GLU A 178 8.64 7.61 17.86
CA GLU A 178 9.50 8.20 18.87
C GLU A 178 10.22 9.45 18.34
N THR A 179 10.76 9.36 17.13
CA THR A 179 11.39 10.49 16.43
C THR A 179 10.41 11.64 16.22
N LEU A 180 9.19 11.37 15.76
CA LEU A 180 8.17 12.40 15.53
C LEU A 180 7.71 13.06 16.84
N ARG A 181 7.55 12.29 17.93
CA ARG A 181 7.27 12.83 19.26
C ARG A 181 8.39 13.73 19.79
N LYS A 182 9.66 13.37 19.53
CA LYS A 182 10.79 14.22 19.87
C LYS A 182 10.74 15.54 19.12
N LEU A 183 10.49 15.51 17.82
CA LEU A 183 10.37 16.72 16.98
C LEU A 183 9.24 17.64 17.45
N THR A 184 8.09 17.09 17.80
CA THR A 184 6.96 17.90 18.30
C THR A 184 7.26 18.52 19.66
N ALA A 185 7.98 17.80 20.53
CA ALA A 185 8.46 18.36 21.81
C ALA A 185 9.43 19.54 21.60
N GLU A 186 10.18 19.57 20.50
CA GLU A 186 11.04 20.69 20.09
C GLU A 186 10.25 21.82 19.39
N GLY A 187 8.95 21.63 19.16
CA GLY A 187 8.02 22.65 18.61
C GLY A 187 7.78 22.54 17.11
N VAL A 188 8.32 21.52 16.44
CA VAL A 188 8.01 21.24 15.02
C VAL A 188 6.58 20.75 14.93
N ALA A 189 5.77 21.31 14.02
CA ALA A 189 4.45 20.79 13.70
C ALA A 189 4.56 19.72 12.61
N ILE A 190 3.69 18.72 12.65
CA ILE A 190 3.68 17.62 11.68
C ILE A 190 2.29 17.52 11.05
N LEU A 191 2.23 17.57 9.72
CA LEU A 191 1.04 17.19 8.95
C LEU A 191 1.21 15.75 8.48
N TYR A 192 0.51 14.83 9.13
CA TYR A 192 0.64 13.40 8.94
C TYR A 192 -0.50 12.85 8.08
N ILE A 193 -0.17 12.23 6.95
CA ILE A 193 -1.13 11.64 6.03
C ILE A 193 -0.94 10.13 6.05
N SER A 194 -1.96 9.42 6.48
CA SER A 194 -2.01 7.95 6.47
C SER A 194 -3.44 7.48 6.33
N HIS A 195 -3.62 6.28 5.82
CA HIS A 195 -4.90 5.58 5.81
C HIS A 195 -4.99 4.55 6.94
N LYS A 196 -3.90 4.33 7.69
CA LYS A 196 -3.84 3.40 8.84
C LYS A 196 -4.34 4.11 10.10
N LEU A 197 -5.60 3.88 10.43
CA LEU A 197 -6.29 4.61 11.49
C LEU A 197 -5.72 4.34 12.89
N GLU A 198 -5.17 3.15 13.16
CA GLU A 198 -4.52 2.86 14.42
C GLU A 198 -3.22 3.67 14.60
N GLU A 199 -2.44 3.89 13.53
CA GLU A 199 -1.28 4.79 13.57
C GLU A 199 -1.70 6.24 13.91
N ILE A 200 -2.80 6.71 13.31
CA ILE A 200 -3.38 8.03 13.58
C ILE A 200 -3.79 8.16 15.04
N ARG A 201 -4.44 7.14 15.60
CA ARG A 201 -4.85 7.10 17.01
C ARG A 201 -3.68 7.08 17.98
N ALA A 202 -2.58 6.42 17.60
CA ALA A 202 -1.39 6.28 18.44
C ALA A 202 -0.49 7.52 18.43
N LEU A 203 -0.51 8.31 17.35
CA LEU A 203 0.46 9.37 17.10
C LEU A 203 -0.15 10.78 17.12
N CYS A 204 -1.37 10.96 16.55
CA CYS A 204 -1.86 12.29 16.20
C CYS A 204 -2.70 12.93 17.32
N ASP A 205 -2.53 14.24 17.51
CA ASP A 205 -3.26 15.06 18.50
C ASP A 205 -4.62 15.49 17.98
N ALA A 206 -4.71 15.79 16.69
CA ALA A 206 -5.93 16.21 16.01
C ALA A 206 -6.00 15.63 14.59
N ALA A 207 -7.21 15.55 14.04
CA ALA A 207 -7.41 15.10 12.67
C ALA A 207 -8.43 15.98 11.94
N THR A 208 -8.15 16.29 10.68
CA THR A 208 -9.10 16.86 9.72
C THR A 208 -9.46 15.81 8.68
N ILE A 209 -10.75 15.60 8.47
CA ILE A 209 -11.26 14.57 7.57
C ILE A 209 -11.80 15.21 6.30
N LEU A 210 -11.20 14.82 5.16
CA LEU A 210 -11.64 15.26 3.84
C LEU A 210 -12.48 14.17 3.17
N ARG A 211 -13.57 14.59 2.53
CA ARG A 211 -14.39 13.76 1.66
C ARG A 211 -14.89 14.57 0.46
N LEU A 212 -14.65 14.04 -0.76
CA LEU A 212 -15.02 14.71 -2.02
C LEU A 212 -14.56 16.17 -2.09
N GLY A 213 -13.34 16.44 -1.65
CA GLY A 213 -12.73 17.77 -1.66
C GLY A 213 -13.16 18.70 -0.52
N LYS A 214 -14.02 18.28 0.39
CA LYS A 214 -14.52 19.11 1.50
C LYS A 214 -14.02 18.61 2.85
N ASN A 215 -13.81 19.53 3.79
CA ASN A 215 -13.68 19.19 5.20
C ASN A 215 -15.06 18.77 5.75
N VAL A 216 -15.20 17.51 6.15
CA VAL A 216 -16.46 16.94 6.67
C VAL A 216 -16.45 16.78 8.18
N GLY A 217 -15.30 17.01 8.84
CA GLY A 217 -15.21 16.97 10.29
C GLY A 217 -13.77 17.06 10.76
N THR A 218 -13.64 17.35 12.05
CA THR A 218 -12.39 17.29 12.81
C THR A 218 -12.63 16.43 14.04
N CYS A 219 -11.63 15.68 14.48
CA CYS A 219 -11.73 14.87 15.69
C CYS A 219 -10.40 14.82 16.45
N ILE A 220 -10.47 14.35 17.69
CA ILE A 220 -9.29 13.95 18.47
C ILE A 220 -9.15 12.44 18.30
N PRO A 221 -8.09 11.98 17.60
CA PRO A 221 -7.98 10.55 17.24
C PRO A 221 -7.93 9.61 18.44
N ALA A 222 -7.31 10.02 19.54
CA ALA A 222 -7.24 9.21 20.76
C ALA A 222 -8.63 8.96 21.39
N GLU A 223 -9.60 9.86 21.18
CA GLU A 223 -10.97 9.80 21.72
C GLU A 223 -11.98 9.22 20.72
N THR A 224 -11.58 9.02 19.45
CA THR A 224 -12.45 8.58 18.36
C THR A 224 -12.07 7.15 17.96
N SER A 225 -13.04 6.26 17.77
CA SER A 225 -12.72 4.91 17.31
C SER A 225 -12.23 4.90 15.84
N ALA A 226 -11.40 3.94 15.47
CA ALA A 226 -10.99 3.77 14.07
C ALA A 226 -12.19 3.61 13.14
N ARG A 227 -13.23 2.91 13.58
CA ARG A 227 -14.48 2.74 12.85
C ARG A 227 -15.19 4.07 12.61
N ASP A 228 -15.35 4.91 13.64
CA ASP A 228 -16.04 6.20 13.51
C ASP A 228 -15.27 7.14 12.56
N MET A 229 -13.92 7.14 12.64
CA MET A 229 -13.09 7.90 11.70
C MET A 229 -13.27 7.39 10.26
N ALA A 230 -13.27 6.08 10.07
CA ALA A 230 -13.48 5.47 8.75
C ALA A 230 -14.89 5.78 8.20
N GLU A 231 -15.92 5.71 9.01
CA GLU A 231 -17.31 6.08 8.62
C GLU A 231 -17.41 7.57 8.23
N LEU A 232 -16.71 8.47 8.92
CA LEU A 232 -16.61 9.88 8.52
C LEU A 232 -15.91 10.05 7.16
N MET A 233 -14.85 9.27 6.90
CA MET A 233 -14.13 9.31 5.64
C MET A 233 -14.99 8.82 4.47
N VAL A 234 -15.70 7.72 4.64
CA VAL A 234 -16.54 7.07 3.61
C VAL A 234 -17.91 7.77 3.49
N GLY A 235 -18.50 8.17 4.62
CA GLY A 235 -19.82 8.80 4.70
C GLY A 235 -20.99 7.81 4.76
N THR A 236 -20.70 6.53 4.93
CA THR A 236 -21.68 5.45 5.14
C THR A 236 -21.16 4.51 6.21
N GLU A 237 -22.05 3.78 6.89
CA GLU A 237 -21.64 2.70 7.80
C GLU A 237 -20.77 1.67 7.06
N LEU A 238 -19.60 1.38 7.63
CA LEU A 238 -18.72 0.31 7.12
C LEU A 238 -19.26 -1.03 7.59
N GLN A 239 -19.53 -1.90 6.64
CA GLN A 239 -19.79 -3.30 6.94
C GLN A 239 -18.46 -3.98 7.31
N THR A 240 -18.38 -4.50 8.52
CA THR A 240 -17.24 -5.35 8.91
C THR A 240 -17.32 -6.64 8.11
N PRO A 241 -16.25 -7.05 7.40
CA PRO A 241 -16.22 -8.34 6.73
C PRO A 241 -16.56 -9.47 7.71
N LYS A 242 -17.43 -10.37 7.29
CA LYS A 242 -17.86 -11.50 8.12
C LYS A 242 -17.30 -12.79 7.51
N SER A 243 -16.38 -13.43 8.23
CA SER A 243 -16.02 -14.80 7.91
C SER A 243 -17.19 -15.73 8.23
N ALA A 244 -17.61 -16.51 7.26
CA ALA A 244 -18.66 -17.51 7.46
C ALA A 244 -18.16 -18.78 8.14
N GLY A 245 -16.85 -18.86 8.45
CA GLY A 245 -16.22 -20.01 9.10
C GLY A 245 -16.37 -21.29 8.26
N ALA A 246 -15.72 -21.35 7.11
CA ALA A 246 -15.73 -22.54 6.26
C ALA A 246 -15.06 -23.72 6.98
N ALA A 247 -15.62 -24.93 6.86
CA ALA A 247 -14.90 -26.12 7.25
C ALA A 247 -13.74 -26.35 6.26
N LEU A 248 -12.51 -26.45 6.76
CA LEU A 248 -11.35 -26.71 5.93
C LEU A 248 -11.47 -28.09 5.26
N GLY A 249 -11.33 -28.12 3.94
CA GLY A 249 -11.38 -29.34 3.14
C GLY A 249 -9.99 -29.96 2.92
N ASP A 250 -9.85 -30.67 1.80
CA ASP A 250 -8.60 -31.32 1.40
C ASP A 250 -7.51 -30.31 0.99
N VAL A 251 -6.25 -30.76 0.98
CA VAL A 251 -5.13 -29.98 0.44
C VAL A 251 -5.29 -29.85 -1.07
N VAL A 252 -5.44 -28.61 -1.57
CA VAL A 252 -5.61 -28.31 -3.00
C VAL A 252 -4.35 -27.74 -3.64
N LEU A 253 -3.50 -27.07 -2.87
CA LEU A 253 -2.19 -26.57 -3.34
C LEU A 253 -1.11 -27.10 -2.41
N ASP A 254 -0.08 -27.75 -2.97
CA ASP A 254 1.09 -28.25 -2.24
C ASP A 254 2.35 -27.72 -2.93
N ILE A 255 3.14 -26.93 -2.20
CA ILE A 255 4.41 -26.38 -2.63
C ILE A 255 5.50 -27.04 -1.80
N SER A 256 6.48 -27.67 -2.47
CA SER A 256 7.52 -28.44 -1.81
C SER A 256 8.89 -28.13 -2.41
N GLY A 257 9.75 -27.47 -1.61
CA GLY A 257 11.14 -27.17 -2.01
C GLY A 257 11.25 -26.17 -3.16
N LEU A 258 10.25 -25.27 -3.32
CA LEU A 258 10.25 -24.28 -4.39
C LEU A 258 11.45 -23.34 -4.24
N SER A 259 12.34 -23.39 -5.22
CA SER A 259 13.51 -22.51 -5.32
C SER A 259 13.60 -21.99 -6.74
N MET A 260 13.83 -20.68 -6.89
CA MET A 260 13.85 -20.02 -8.19
C MET A 260 14.77 -18.79 -8.14
N PRO A 261 15.66 -18.58 -9.13
CA PRO A 261 16.42 -17.33 -9.23
C PRO A 261 15.46 -16.17 -9.52
N SER A 262 15.82 -14.97 -9.07
CA SER A 262 15.05 -13.79 -9.47
C SER A 262 15.23 -13.51 -10.97
N PRO A 263 14.17 -13.08 -11.67
CA PRO A 263 14.24 -12.65 -13.07
C PRO A 263 14.92 -11.29 -13.24
N SER A 264 15.04 -10.51 -12.19
CA SER A 264 15.64 -9.18 -12.21
C SER A 264 16.96 -9.15 -11.44
N ALA A 265 17.85 -8.20 -11.79
CA ALA A 265 19.14 -8.01 -11.12
C ALA A 265 18.95 -7.53 -9.64
N PHE A 266 17.83 -6.92 -9.34
CA PHE A 266 17.51 -6.38 -8.01
C PHE A 266 16.39 -7.14 -7.29
N GLY A 267 15.90 -8.24 -7.86
CA GLY A 267 14.86 -9.04 -7.23
C GLY A 267 15.43 -10.09 -6.29
N THR A 268 14.55 -10.70 -5.51
CA THR A 268 14.91 -11.65 -4.45
C THR A 268 14.67 -13.10 -4.89
N PRO A 269 15.70 -13.96 -4.93
CA PRO A 269 15.53 -15.36 -5.32
C PRO A 269 14.74 -16.12 -4.25
N LEU A 270 13.80 -16.98 -4.69
CA LEU A 270 13.07 -17.87 -3.79
C LEU A 270 13.96 -19.04 -3.34
N ARG A 271 13.85 -19.40 -2.06
CA ARG A 271 14.73 -20.38 -1.39
C ARG A 271 13.94 -21.38 -0.59
N ASN A 272 13.81 -22.59 -1.13
CA ASN A 272 13.27 -23.76 -0.44
C ASN A 272 11.90 -23.52 0.25
N ILE A 273 10.95 -22.93 -0.48
CA ILE A 273 9.61 -22.63 0.05
C ILE A 273 8.79 -23.91 0.15
N HIS A 274 8.14 -24.08 1.29
CA HIS A 274 7.18 -25.14 1.58
C HIS A 274 5.87 -24.53 2.04
N LEU A 275 4.75 -24.99 1.49
CA LEU A 275 3.42 -24.51 1.82
C LEU A 275 2.37 -25.54 1.45
N ARG A 276 1.36 -25.71 2.30
CA ARG A 276 0.13 -26.46 1.98
C ARG A 276 -1.08 -25.61 2.24
N LEU A 277 -1.99 -25.58 1.27
CA LEU A 277 -3.22 -24.80 1.35
C LEU A 277 -4.42 -25.72 1.12
N ARG A 278 -5.43 -25.58 1.99
CA ARG A 278 -6.64 -26.39 1.96
C ARG A 278 -7.79 -25.65 1.27
N SER A 279 -8.73 -26.41 0.74
CA SER A 279 -10.02 -25.87 0.27
C SER A 279 -10.72 -25.10 1.39
N GLY A 280 -11.21 -23.90 1.11
CA GLY A 280 -11.87 -23.03 2.08
C GLY A 280 -10.94 -22.27 3.01
N GLU A 281 -9.61 -22.39 2.85
CA GLU A 281 -8.60 -21.71 3.67
C GLU A 281 -8.16 -20.39 3.03
N VAL A 282 -8.03 -19.34 3.84
CA VAL A 282 -7.36 -18.11 3.49
C VAL A 282 -6.00 -18.06 4.18
N LEU A 283 -4.93 -18.09 3.41
CA LEU A 283 -3.57 -17.92 3.90
C LEU A 283 -3.07 -16.52 3.61
N GLY A 284 -2.71 -15.78 4.66
CA GLY A 284 -2.03 -14.50 4.56
C GLY A 284 -0.51 -14.69 4.46
N ILE A 285 0.12 -14.08 3.46
CA ILE A 285 1.58 -14.00 3.34
C ILE A 285 1.98 -12.55 3.51
N GLY A 286 2.56 -12.23 4.68
CA GLY A 286 3.11 -10.92 4.99
C GLY A 286 4.57 -10.79 4.58
N GLY A 287 5.07 -9.55 4.52
CA GLY A 287 6.48 -9.27 4.27
C GLY A 287 6.70 -7.85 3.78
N VAL A 288 7.89 -7.31 4.04
CA VAL A 288 8.29 -6.00 3.52
C VAL A 288 8.50 -6.10 2.00
N ALA A 289 8.20 -5.02 1.27
CA ALA A 289 8.41 -4.98 -0.18
C ALA A 289 9.80 -5.47 -0.61
N GLY A 290 9.84 -6.23 -1.70
CA GLY A 290 11.09 -6.73 -2.28
C GLY A 290 11.64 -8.01 -1.63
N ASN A 291 10.91 -8.65 -0.74
CA ASN A 291 11.32 -9.89 -0.09
C ASN A 291 11.00 -11.18 -0.88
N GLY A 292 10.57 -11.06 -2.15
CA GLY A 292 10.28 -12.19 -3.03
C GLY A 292 8.79 -12.43 -3.32
N GLN A 293 7.90 -11.49 -2.96
CA GLN A 293 6.46 -11.59 -3.19
C GLN A 293 6.11 -11.72 -4.67
N ASP A 294 6.73 -10.89 -5.51
CA ASP A 294 6.51 -10.92 -6.96
C ASP A 294 7.06 -12.21 -7.57
N GLU A 295 8.25 -12.63 -7.15
CA GLU A 295 8.85 -13.89 -7.60
C GLU A 295 7.99 -15.09 -7.21
N LEU A 296 7.37 -15.06 -6.02
CA LEU A 296 6.44 -16.09 -5.59
C LEU A 296 5.19 -16.10 -6.48
N LEU A 297 4.62 -14.93 -6.77
CA LEU A 297 3.49 -14.82 -7.69
C LEU A 297 3.84 -15.34 -9.08
N LEU A 298 4.98 -14.93 -9.66
CA LEU A 298 5.46 -15.41 -10.98
C LEU A 298 5.67 -16.91 -11.02
N ALA A 299 6.20 -17.50 -9.93
CA ALA A 299 6.36 -18.95 -9.79
C ALA A 299 4.99 -19.67 -9.76
N LEU A 300 4.01 -19.13 -9.04
CA LEU A 300 2.71 -19.75 -8.84
C LEU A 300 1.75 -19.49 -10.01
N SER A 301 1.83 -18.34 -10.67
CA SER A 301 1.08 -18.06 -11.90
C SER A 301 1.54 -18.93 -13.08
N GLY A 302 2.81 -19.37 -13.06
CA GLY A 302 3.44 -20.10 -14.17
C GLY A 302 4.03 -19.19 -15.25
N GLU A 303 4.11 -17.89 -14.99
CA GLU A 303 4.87 -16.95 -15.82
C GLU A 303 6.36 -17.30 -15.77
N MET A 304 6.85 -17.71 -14.60
CA MET A 304 8.10 -18.42 -14.47
C MET A 304 7.86 -19.89 -14.13
N ARG A 305 8.53 -20.77 -14.88
CA ARG A 305 8.43 -22.22 -14.65
C ARG A 305 9.31 -22.63 -13.49
N THR A 306 8.80 -23.53 -12.69
CA THR A 306 9.49 -24.12 -11.53
C THR A 306 9.89 -25.56 -11.80
N ALA A 307 10.59 -26.22 -10.87
CA ALA A 307 10.79 -27.66 -10.96
C ALA A 307 9.46 -28.40 -11.08
N HIS A 308 9.42 -29.54 -11.78
CA HIS A 308 8.19 -30.25 -12.14
C HIS A 308 7.28 -30.47 -10.93
N ASP A 309 7.83 -31.02 -9.85
CA ASP A 309 7.08 -31.42 -8.66
C ASP A 309 7.04 -30.35 -7.56
N ALA A 310 7.65 -29.17 -7.78
CA ALA A 310 7.73 -28.12 -6.77
C ALA A 310 6.36 -27.48 -6.46
N VAL A 311 5.42 -27.54 -7.40
CA VAL A 311 4.05 -27.04 -7.25
C VAL A 311 3.09 -28.10 -7.72
N LYS A 312 2.19 -28.54 -6.83
CA LYS A 312 1.11 -29.51 -7.14
C LYS A 312 -0.25 -28.88 -6.86
N LEU A 313 -1.19 -29.08 -7.79
CA LEU A 313 -2.58 -28.66 -7.66
C LEU A 313 -3.45 -29.93 -7.63
N LYS A 314 -4.19 -30.14 -6.53
CA LYS A 314 -4.99 -31.36 -6.31
C LYS A 314 -4.17 -32.65 -6.51
N GLY A 315 -2.90 -32.63 -6.07
CA GLY A 315 -1.95 -33.74 -6.18
C GLY A 315 -1.22 -33.83 -7.52
N GLU A 316 -1.67 -33.14 -8.57
CA GLU A 316 -1.08 -33.16 -9.90
C GLU A 316 0.01 -32.08 -10.05
N PRO A 317 1.20 -32.44 -10.58
CA PRO A 317 2.28 -31.48 -10.76
C PRO A 317 1.93 -30.46 -11.84
N VAL A 318 2.12 -29.17 -11.48
CA VAL A 318 1.86 -28.02 -12.37
C VAL A 318 3.09 -27.12 -12.57
N GLY A 319 4.23 -27.45 -11.99
CA GLY A 319 5.43 -26.60 -11.98
C GLY A 319 5.92 -26.19 -13.39
N GLN A 320 5.81 -27.07 -14.38
CA GLN A 320 6.20 -26.82 -15.77
C GLN A 320 5.09 -26.22 -16.65
N LEU A 321 3.88 -26.05 -16.12
CA LEU A 321 2.75 -25.54 -16.88
C LEU A 321 2.79 -24.01 -17.01
N ALA A 322 2.47 -23.52 -18.21
CA ALA A 322 2.28 -22.09 -18.48
C ALA A 322 0.98 -21.55 -17.84
N PRO A 323 0.82 -20.23 -17.71
CA PRO A 323 -0.32 -19.61 -17.01
C PRO A 323 -1.70 -20.14 -17.45
N ASN A 324 -1.97 -20.17 -18.75
CA ASN A 324 -3.24 -20.65 -19.26
C ASN A 324 -3.55 -22.11 -18.85
N ALA A 325 -2.54 -22.97 -18.81
CA ALA A 325 -2.71 -24.36 -18.43
C ALA A 325 -2.99 -24.52 -16.93
N ARG A 326 -2.39 -23.67 -16.08
CA ARG A 326 -2.70 -23.61 -14.64
C ARG A 326 -4.10 -23.04 -14.41
N ARG A 327 -4.45 -21.95 -15.10
CA ARG A 327 -5.82 -21.37 -15.05
C ARG A 327 -6.89 -22.39 -15.40
N MET A 328 -6.67 -23.18 -16.44
CA MET A 328 -7.60 -24.25 -16.84
C MET A 328 -7.79 -25.32 -15.76
N ARG A 329 -6.77 -25.53 -14.92
CA ARG A 329 -6.85 -26.46 -13.78
C ARG A 329 -7.39 -25.82 -12.50
N GLY A 330 -7.74 -24.51 -12.55
CA GLY A 330 -8.37 -23.83 -11.43
C GLY A 330 -7.43 -22.99 -10.57
N LEU A 331 -6.14 -22.82 -10.93
CA LEU A 331 -5.23 -21.92 -10.23
C LEU A 331 -5.20 -20.57 -10.95
N LEU A 332 -5.79 -19.54 -10.34
CA LEU A 332 -5.90 -18.19 -10.85
C LEU A 332 -5.08 -17.21 -9.99
N THR A 333 -4.64 -16.14 -10.62
CA THR A 333 -3.81 -15.13 -9.96
C THR A 333 -4.24 -13.71 -10.33
N ALA A 334 -4.12 -12.78 -9.38
CA ALA A 334 -4.25 -11.35 -9.60
C ALA A 334 -2.99 -10.65 -9.09
N PRO A 335 -2.16 -10.07 -9.98
CA PRO A 335 -0.93 -9.38 -9.60
C PRO A 335 -1.21 -7.99 -9.02
N GLU A 336 -0.19 -7.44 -8.32
CA GLU A 336 -0.23 -6.09 -7.75
C GLU A 336 -0.33 -5.00 -8.83
N GLU A 337 0.48 -5.10 -9.90
CA GLU A 337 0.48 -4.12 -10.98
C GLU A 337 -0.80 -4.22 -11.81
N ARG A 338 -1.69 -3.25 -11.60
CA ARG A 338 -3.02 -3.22 -12.22
C ARG A 338 -3.00 -2.97 -13.71
N LEU A 339 -2.21 -1.97 -14.16
CA LEU A 339 -2.07 -1.58 -15.55
C LEU A 339 -0.72 -2.06 -16.08
N GLY A 340 -0.73 -2.87 -17.12
CA GLY A 340 0.46 -3.46 -17.72
C GLY A 340 0.57 -4.96 -17.44
N HIS A 341 0.28 -5.39 -16.21
CA HIS A 341 0.30 -6.81 -15.84
C HIS A 341 -1.12 -7.40 -15.70
N ALA A 342 -1.95 -6.88 -14.76
CA ALA A 342 -3.30 -7.42 -14.54
C ALA A 342 -4.29 -7.04 -15.65
N ALA A 343 -4.17 -5.82 -16.18
CA ALA A 343 -5.04 -5.30 -17.24
C ALA A 343 -4.26 -4.54 -18.31
N ALA A 344 -4.66 -4.70 -19.57
CA ALA A 344 -4.13 -3.95 -20.69
C ALA A 344 -4.72 -2.54 -20.72
N PRO A 345 -3.89 -1.47 -20.56
CA PRO A 345 -4.38 -0.11 -20.30
C PRO A 345 -5.31 0.46 -21.37
N ASN A 346 -5.01 0.17 -22.64
CA ASN A 346 -5.71 0.73 -23.79
C ASN A 346 -6.89 -0.12 -24.28
N MET A 347 -7.04 -1.32 -23.75
CA MET A 347 -8.16 -2.22 -24.06
C MET A 347 -9.38 -1.85 -23.22
N SER A 348 -10.58 -2.08 -23.81
CA SER A 348 -11.86 -1.96 -23.10
C SER A 348 -11.97 -2.98 -21.96
N LEU A 349 -12.92 -2.78 -21.04
CA LEU A 349 -13.19 -3.74 -19.98
C LEU A 349 -13.69 -5.08 -20.57
N THR A 350 -14.45 -5.04 -21.69
CA THR A 350 -14.84 -6.23 -22.44
C THR A 350 -13.63 -7.03 -22.93
N GLU A 351 -12.65 -6.37 -23.53
CA GLU A 351 -11.41 -7.00 -24.00
C GLU A 351 -10.56 -7.50 -22.82
N ASN A 352 -10.48 -6.74 -21.74
CA ASN A 352 -9.78 -7.15 -20.51
C ASN A 352 -10.45 -8.37 -19.84
N ALA A 353 -11.78 -8.48 -19.86
CA ALA A 353 -12.50 -9.66 -19.40
C ALA A 353 -12.16 -10.90 -20.24
N LEU A 354 -11.95 -10.70 -21.55
CA LEU A 354 -11.57 -11.77 -22.47
C LEU A 354 -10.17 -12.32 -22.21
N LEU A 355 -9.19 -11.48 -21.81
CA LEU A 355 -7.79 -11.87 -21.65
C LEU A 355 -7.62 -13.08 -20.72
N THR A 356 -8.26 -13.07 -19.57
CA THR A 356 -8.13 -14.15 -18.58
C THR A 356 -9.34 -15.09 -18.56
N GLY A 357 -10.55 -14.59 -18.90
CA GLY A 357 -11.78 -15.36 -18.91
C GLY A 357 -12.00 -16.22 -20.16
N ASN A 358 -11.18 -16.07 -21.21
CA ASN A 358 -11.39 -16.68 -22.52
C ASN A 358 -11.73 -18.17 -22.44
N THR A 359 -10.91 -18.95 -21.77
CA THR A 359 -11.02 -20.42 -21.72
C THR A 359 -12.06 -20.88 -20.71
N ARG A 360 -11.97 -20.42 -19.47
CA ARG A 360 -12.85 -20.87 -18.38
C ARG A 360 -14.30 -20.44 -18.56
N ARG A 361 -14.54 -19.23 -19.05
CA ARG A 361 -15.90 -18.71 -19.35
C ARG A 361 -16.39 -19.05 -20.75
N GLY A 362 -15.55 -19.75 -21.55
CA GLY A 362 -15.90 -20.18 -22.92
C GLY A 362 -16.23 -19.02 -23.85
N LEU A 363 -15.38 -17.92 -23.75
CA LEU A 363 -15.57 -16.71 -24.56
C LEU A 363 -15.01 -16.82 -25.96
N SER A 364 -14.44 -17.97 -26.31
CA SER A 364 -14.10 -18.35 -27.69
C SER A 364 -14.54 -19.76 -28.04
N SER A 365 -14.67 -20.03 -29.32
CA SER A 365 -14.99 -21.39 -29.83
C SER A 365 -14.42 -21.52 -31.22
N ARG A 366 -13.68 -22.60 -31.48
CA ARG A 366 -13.12 -22.92 -32.80
C ARG A 366 -12.31 -21.75 -33.41
N GLY A 367 -11.58 -21.00 -32.57
CA GLY A 367 -10.78 -19.85 -33.00
C GLY A 367 -11.53 -18.51 -33.13
N PHE A 368 -12.85 -18.50 -32.94
CA PHE A 368 -13.67 -17.30 -33.03
C PHE A 368 -14.00 -16.76 -31.61
N LEU A 369 -13.86 -15.44 -31.43
CA LEU A 369 -14.23 -14.76 -30.21
C LEU A 369 -15.75 -14.51 -30.15
N LYS A 370 -16.34 -14.77 -28.99
CA LYS A 370 -17.76 -14.51 -28.72
C LYS A 370 -17.95 -13.18 -28.03
N TRP A 371 -17.85 -12.09 -28.78
CA TRP A 371 -17.85 -10.71 -28.24
C TRP A 371 -19.07 -10.40 -27.37
N ALA A 372 -20.28 -10.83 -27.77
CA ALA A 372 -21.46 -10.63 -26.93
C ALA A 372 -21.32 -11.30 -25.56
N LYS A 373 -20.76 -12.53 -25.52
CA LYS A 373 -20.52 -13.23 -24.25
C LYS A 373 -19.41 -12.58 -23.41
N ALA A 374 -18.35 -12.08 -24.07
CA ALA A 374 -17.29 -11.34 -23.39
C ALA A 374 -17.83 -10.03 -22.78
N ARG A 375 -18.69 -9.31 -23.53
CA ARG A 375 -19.37 -8.11 -23.05
C ARG A 375 -20.27 -8.43 -21.83
N SER A 376 -21.11 -9.46 -21.92
CA SER A 376 -21.96 -9.86 -20.80
C SER A 376 -21.14 -10.24 -19.56
N PHE A 377 -19.98 -10.86 -19.74
CA PHE A 377 -19.09 -11.17 -18.63
C PHE A 377 -18.47 -9.89 -18.01
N ALA A 378 -18.08 -8.92 -18.82
CA ALA A 378 -17.62 -7.63 -18.32
C ALA A 378 -18.73 -6.88 -17.56
N GLU A 379 -19.96 -6.90 -18.06
CA GLU A 379 -21.13 -6.33 -17.41
C GLU A 379 -21.44 -7.03 -16.08
N GLU A 380 -21.34 -8.37 -16.02
CA GLU A 380 -21.47 -9.13 -14.77
C GLU A 380 -20.43 -8.73 -13.72
N ILE A 381 -19.17 -8.51 -14.13
CA ILE A 381 -18.11 -8.04 -13.24
C ILE A 381 -18.44 -6.64 -12.72
N ILE A 382 -18.83 -5.73 -13.63
CA ILE A 382 -19.17 -4.34 -13.31
C ILE A 382 -20.31 -4.28 -12.27
N GLU A 383 -21.36 -5.07 -12.48
CA GLU A 383 -22.53 -5.09 -11.61
C GLU A 383 -22.20 -5.70 -10.23
N LYS A 384 -21.63 -6.93 -10.20
CA LYS A 384 -21.40 -7.66 -8.95
C LYS A 384 -20.36 -7.03 -8.03
N PHE A 385 -19.36 -6.32 -8.61
CA PHE A 385 -18.30 -5.67 -7.87
C PHE A 385 -18.48 -4.16 -7.75
N ASP A 386 -19.63 -3.63 -8.13
CA ASP A 386 -19.93 -2.18 -8.09
C ASP A 386 -18.79 -1.36 -8.69
N VAL A 387 -18.38 -1.69 -9.93
CA VAL A 387 -17.33 -0.96 -10.64
C VAL A 387 -17.90 0.30 -11.26
N ARG A 388 -17.51 1.44 -10.73
CA ARG A 388 -17.97 2.74 -11.25
C ARG A 388 -17.28 3.07 -12.57
N THR A 389 -18.01 2.90 -13.65
CA THR A 389 -17.58 3.13 -15.03
C THR A 389 -18.76 3.52 -15.90
N PRO A 390 -18.58 4.31 -16.97
CA PRO A 390 -19.63 4.57 -17.95
C PRO A 390 -20.11 3.32 -18.69
N GLY A 391 -19.27 2.26 -18.76
CA GLY A 391 -19.66 1.00 -19.37
C GLY A 391 -18.50 0.08 -19.74
N PRO A 392 -18.78 -1.14 -20.24
CA PRO A 392 -17.78 -2.16 -20.54
C PRO A 392 -16.89 -1.83 -21.75
N ASP A 393 -17.23 -0.81 -22.53
CA ASP A 393 -16.44 -0.37 -23.69
C ASP A 393 -15.34 0.63 -23.30
N ASN A 394 -15.32 1.10 -22.05
CA ASN A 394 -14.29 2.03 -21.58
C ASN A 394 -12.93 1.33 -21.42
N ALA A 395 -11.87 2.08 -21.75
CA ALA A 395 -10.50 1.58 -21.59
C ALA A 395 -10.15 1.43 -20.08
N ALA A 396 -9.42 0.38 -19.73
CA ALA A 396 -9.03 0.09 -18.35
C ALA A 396 -8.31 1.29 -17.68
N ARG A 397 -7.47 2.01 -18.41
CA ARG A 397 -6.76 3.21 -17.90
C ARG A 397 -7.67 4.38 -17.51
N SER A 398 -8.93 4.38 -17.93
CA SER A 398 -9.88 5.45 -17.59
C SER A 398 -10.53 5.24 -16.22
N LEU A 399 -10.35 4.10 -15.59
CA LEU A 399 -10.88 3.81 -14.28
C LEU A 399 -9.95 4.37 -13.19
N SER A 400 -10.55 4.74 -12.04
CA SER A 400 -9.76 4.97 -10.82
C SER A 400 -9.11 3.67 -10.36
N GLY A 401 -8.01 3.77 -9.59
CA GLY A 401 -7.29 2.60 -9.09
C GLY A 401 -8.20 1.60 -8.37
N GLY A 402 -9.10 2.06 -7.51
CA GLY A 402 -10.05 1.21 -6.78
C GLY A 402 -11.06 0.51 -7.70
N ASN A 403 -11.60 1.21 -8.70
CA ASN A 403 -12.54 0.59 -9.64
C ASN A 403 -11.85 -0.42 -10.56
N LEU A 404 -10.60 -0.14 -10.98
CA LEU A 404 -9.83 -1.11 -11.75
C LEU A 404 -9.50 -2.36 -10.91
N GLN A 405 -9.17 -2.18 -9.63
CA GLN A 405 -8.91 -3.30 -8.73
C GLN A 405 -10.15 -4.18 -8.52
N LYS A 406 -11.31 -3.56 -8.26
CA LYS A 406 -12.60 -4.27 -8.20
C LYS A 406 -12.86 -5.07 -9.47
N PHE A 407 -12.59 -4.49 -10.64
CA PHE A 407 -12.75 -5.18 -11.92
C PHE A 407 -11.78 -6.36 -12.06
N VAL A 408 -10.50 -6.19 -11.74
CA VAL A 408 -9.48 -7.25 -11.81
C VAL A 408 -9.82 -8.41 -10.87
N ILE A 409 -10.11 -8.12 -9.61
CA ILE A 409 -10.46 -9.14 -8.61
C ILE A 409 -11.78 -9.84 -9.01
N GLY A 410 -12.81 -9.07 -9.37
CA GLY A 410 -14.10 -9.62 -9.81
C GLY A 410 -13.98 -10.52 -11.01
N ARG A 411 -13.12 -10.16 -11.97
CA ARG A 411 -12.83 -10.97 -13.15
C ARG A 411 -12.25 -12.34 -12.79
N GLU A 412 -11.37 -12.41 -11.79
CA GLU A 412 -10.78 -13.68 -11.37
C GLU A 412 -11.74 -14.48 -10.48
N VAL A 413 -12.41 -13.83 -9.53
CA VAL A 413 -13.41 -14.47 -8.63
C VAL A 413 -14.55 -15.12 -9.42
N LEU A 414 -15.10 -14.43 -10.41
CA LEU A 414 -16.23 -14.94 -11.22
C LEU A 414 -15.85 -16.06 -12.19
N GLN A 415 -14.61 -16.51 -12.19
CA GLN A 415 -14.19 -17.69 -12.96
C GLN A 415 -14.20 -18.99 -12.13
N ASP A 416 -14.74 -18.96 -10.89
CA ASP A 416 -14.87 -20.10 -9.98
C ASP A 416 -13.52 -20.85 -9.80
N PRO A 417 -12.48 -20.19 -9.24
CA PRO A 417 -11.18 -20.82 -9.04
C PRO A 417 -11.23 -21.90 -7.96
N ASP A 418 -10.37 -22.93 -8.08
CA ASP A 418 -10.07 -23.84 -6.97
C ASP A 418 -9.03 -23.21 -6.02
N VAL A 419 -8.09 -22.45 -6.58
CA VAL A 419 -7.09 -21.66 -5.87
C VAL A 419 -7.03 -20.27 -6.48
N LEU A 420 -7.16 -19.23 -5.65
CA LEU A 420 -6.94 -17.84 -6.03
C LEU A 420 -5.75 -17.27 -5.27
N ILE A 421 -4.82 -16.65 -5.98
CA ILE A 421 -3.68 -15.96 -5.38
C ILE A 421 -3.79 -14.48 -5.75
N VAL A 422 -3.87 -13.63 -4.75
CA VAL A 422 -3.96 -12.18 -4.93
C VAL A 422 -2.76 -11.49 -4.28
N ASN A 423 -2.11 -10.60 -5.02
CA ASN A 423 -0.99 -9.79 -4.52
C ASN A 423 -1.47 -8.35 -4.34
N GLN A 424 -1.35 -7.82 -3.12
CA GLN A 424 -1.72 -6.46 -2.73
C GLN A 424 -3.17 -6.08 -3.15
N PRO A 425 -4.19 -6.89 -2.78
CA PRO A 425 -5.54 -6.73 -3.33
C PRO A 425 -6.19 -5.40 -2.99
N THR A 426 -5.82 -4.77 -1.88
CA THR A 426 -6.39 -3.48 -1.45
C THR A 426 -5.42 -2.30 -1.54
N TRP A 427 -4.21 -2.53 -2.06
CA TRP A 427 -3.20 -1.46 -2.19
C TRP A 427 -3.72 -0.28 -3.00
N GLY A 428 -3.64 0.92 -2.42
CA GLY A 428 -4.00 2.17 -3.10
C GLY A 428 -5.46 2.25 -3.58
N VAL A 429 -6.38 1.55 -2.89
CA VAL A 429 -7.83 1.71 -3.08
C VAL A 429 -8.44 2.43 -1.88
N ASP A 430 -9.66 2.93 -2.03
CA ASP A 430 -10.40 3.53 -0.91
C ASP A 430 -10.95 2.45 0.05
N ALA A 431 -11.30 2.85 1.28
CA ALA A 431 -11.75 1.94 2.33
C ALA A 431 -13.01 1.14 1.93
N SER A 432 -13.92 1.74 1.15
CA SER A 432 -15.12 1.08 0.65
C SER A 432 -14.79 -0.04 -0.35
N ALA A 433 -13.87 0.25 -1.30
CA ALA A 433 -13.40 -0.73 -2.25
C ALA A 433 -12.62 -1.85 -1.54
N ALA A 434 -11.77 -1.51 -0.57
CA ALA A 434 -11.02 -2.47 0.23
C ALA A 434 -11.95 -3.43 0.99
N ALA A 435 -12.97 -2.91 1.68
CA ALA A 435 -13.96 -3.72 2.38
C ALA A 435 -14.71 -4.67 1.43
N SER A 436 -15.11 -4.18 0.25
CA SER A 436 -15.79 -4.99 -0.76
C SER A 436 -14.90 -6.13 -1.30
N ILE A 437 -13.61 -5.85 -1.53
CA ILE A 437 -12.63 -6.85 -2.00
C ILE A 437 -12.38 -7.90 -0.91
N ARG A 438 -12.17 -7.48 0.35
CA ARG A 438 -12.00 -8.40 1.48
C ARG A 438 -13.20 -9.31 1.68
N GLN A 439 -14.42 -8.77 1.61
CA GLN A 439 -15.63 -9.59 1.69
C GLN A 439 -15.72 -10.59 0.53
N ALA A 440 -15.37 -10.19 -0.70
CA ALA A 440 -15.38 -11.11 -1.84
C ALA A 440 -14.35 -12.26 -1.68
N ILE A 441 -13.19 -12.00 -1.07
CA ILE A 441 -12.19 -13.04 -0.72
C ILE A 441 -12.78 -14.02 0.30
N LEU A 442 -13.40 -13.51 1.37
CA LEU A 442 -14.03 -14.34 2.41
C LEU A 442 -15.20 -15.17 1.87
N ASP A 443 -16.06 -14.57 1.05
CA ASP A 443 -17.19 -15.27 0.42
C ASP A 443 -16.70 -16.38 -0.50
N LEU A 444 -15.61 -16.13 -1.25
CA LEU A 444 -15.00 -17.11 -2.13
C LEU A 444 -14.44 -18.30 -1.34
N ALA A 445 -13.74 -18.02 -0.22
CA ALA A 445 -13.21 -19.05 0.67
C ALA A 445 -14.35 -19.85 1.34
N ALA A 446 -15.41 -19.16 1.79
CA ALA A 446 -16.61 -19.82 2.32
C ALA A 446 -17.27 -20.75 1.29
N GLY A 447 -17.14 -20.45 -0.01
CA GLY A 447 -17.55 -21.30 -1.12
C GLY A 447 -16.64 -22.50 -1.37
N GLY A 448 -15.55 -22.67 -0.63
CA GLY A 448 -14.61 -23.79 -0.73
C GLY A 448 -13.36 -23.51 -1.57
N THR A 449 -13.17 -22.30 -2.09
CA THR A 449 -11.92 -21.91 -2.77
C THR A 449 -10.81 -21.72 -1.76
N ALA A 450 -9.60 -22.18 -2.08
CA ALA A 450 -8.39 -21.88 -1.31
C ALA A 450 -7.82 -20.54 -1.77
N VAL A 451 -7.49 -19.63 -0.85
CA VAL A 451 -7.03 -18.28 -1.21
C VAL A 451 -5.68 -18.00 -0.56
N ILE A 452 -4.74 -17.45 -1.33
CA ILE A 452 -3.51 -16.83 -0.82
C ILE A 452 -3.66 -15.32 -1.01
N VAL A 453 -3.53 -14.59 0.08
CA VAL A 453 -3.45 -13.12 0.08
C VAL A 453 -2.02 -12.73 0.43
N ILE A 454 -1.30 -12.13 -0.53
CA ILE A 454 0.01 -11.55 -0.32
C ILE A 454 -0.19 -10.07 -0.07
N SER A 455 0.22 -9.55 1.09
CA SER A 455 0.06 -8.14 1.42
C SER A 455 1.17 -7.64 2.34
N GLN A 456 1.49 -6.34 2.22
CA GLN A 456 2.31 -5.61 3.18
C GLN A 456 1.46 -5.04 4.32
N ASP A 457 0.14 -4.96 4.11
CA ASP A 457 -0.81 -4.47 5.09
C ASP A 457 -1.18 -5.63 6.04
N LEU A 458 -0.62 -5.57 7.25
CA LEU A 458 -0.86 -6.59 8.27
C LEU A 458 -2.29 -6.57 8.78
N ASP A 459 -2.90 -5.39 8.88
CA ASP A 459 -4.29 -5.27 9.34
C ASP A 459 -5.23 -5.98 8.36
N GLU A 460 -4.98 -5.82 7.04
CA GLU A 460 -5.69 -6.57 6.01
C GLU A 460 -5.54 -8.09 6.20
N LEU A 461 -4.30 -8.56 6.41
CA LEU A 461 -4.04 -9.99 6.57
C LEU A 461 -4.68 -10.55 7.84
N MET A 462 -4.59 -9.81 8.96
CA MET A 462 -5.20 -10.23 10.23
C MET A 462 -6.73 -10.26 10.17
N GLU A 463 -7.34 -9.45 9.30
CA GLU A 463 -8.79 -9.40 9.11
C GLU A 463 -9.33 -10.55 8.26
N VAL A 464 -8.57 -11.02 7.26
CA VAL A 464 -9.09 -11.99 6.26
C VAL A 464 -8.48 -13.40 6.37
N ALA A 465 -7.29 -13.55 6.96
CA ALA A 465 -6.56 -14.81 6.92
C ALA A 465 -6.88 -15.72 8.10
N ASP A 466 -7.07 -17.02 7.84
CA ASP A 466 -7.14 -18.06 8.85
C ASP A 466 -5.76 -18.38 9.41
N ASN A 467 -4.77 -18.41 8.52
CA ASN A 467 -3.37 -18.70 8.82
C ASN A 467 -2.46 -17.62 8.23
N PHE A 468 -1.31 -17.40 8.85
CA PHE A 468 -0.32 -16.41 8.47
C PHE A 468 1.07 -17.04 8.29
N ALA A 469 1.81 -16.58 7.30
CA ALA A 469 3.24 -16.82 7.11
C ALA A 469 3.94 -15.51 6.67
N ALA A 470 5.21 -15.36 6.99
CA ALA A 470 6.00 -14.20 6.53
C ALA A 470 7.01 -14.62 5.46
N LEU A 471 7.16 -13.79 4.44
CA LEU A 471 8.17 -13.93 3.40
C LEU A 471 9.30 -12.92 3.66
N ASN A 472 10.51 -13.44 3.88
CA ASN A 472 11.70 -12.64 4.10
C ASN A 472 12.87 -13.21 3.32
N GLU A 473 13.58 -12.37 2.55
CA GLU A 473 14.73 -12.74 1.70
C GLU A 473 14.50 -14.02 0.87
N GLY A 474 13.29 -14.18 0.34
CA GLY A 474 12.87 -15.32 -0.48
C GLY A 474 12.63 -16.62 0.30
N ARG A 475 12.55 -16.57 1.63
CA ARG A 475 12.21 -17.69 2.51
C ARG A 475 10.84 -17.45 3.14
N LEU A 476 10.01 -18.49 3.17
CA LEU A 476 8.72 -18.46 3.84
C LEU A 476 8.87 -19.09 5.24
N THR A 477 8.33 -18.41 6.25
CA THR A 477 8.25 -18.97 7.60
C THR A 477 7.24 -20.13 7.66
N GLU A 478 7.25 -20.87 8.74
CA GLU A 478 6.16 -21.82 9.03
C GLU A 478 4.82 -21.08 9.15
N THR A 479 3.77 -21.71 8.64
CA THR A 479 2.41 -21.20 8.71
C THR A 479 1.87 -21.34 10.13
N ARG A 480 1.32 -20.26 10.69
CA ARG A 480 0.69 -20.22 12.01
C ARG A 480 -0.75 -19.74 11.94
N PRO A 481 -1.66 -20.20 12.81
CA PRO A 481 -3.00 -19.62 12.92
C PRO A 481 -2.91 -18.12 13.20
N THR A 482 -3.70 -17.32 12.50
CA THR A 482 -3.75 -15.86 12.70
C THR A 482 -4.29 -15.50 14.09
N GLN A 483 -5.25 -16.32 14.59
CA GLN A 483 -5.83 -16.13 15.91
C GLN A 483 -4.77 -16.35 17.01
N GLY A 484 -4.48 -15.29 17.77
CA GLY A 484 -3.55 -15.30 18.89
C GLY A 484 -2.12 -14.88 18.53
N LEU A 485 -1.82 -14.57 17.25
CA LEU A 485 -0.54 -13.95 16.88
C LEU A 485 -0.47 -12.51 17.41
N THR A 486 0.65 -12.19 18.05
CA THR A 486 0.95 -10.84 18.50
C THR A 486 1.71 -10.05 17.42
N ILE A 487 1.65 -8.72 17.48
CA ILE A 487 2.39 -7.84 16.57
C ILE A 487 3.90 -8.12 16.65
N ASP A 488 4.41 -8.37 17.86
CA ASP A 488 5.83 -8.70 18.07
C ASP A 488 6.24 -10.00 17.38
N GLU A 489 5.41 -11.05 17.47
CA GLU A 489 5.66 -12.32 16.79
C GLU A 489 5.65 -12.15 15.27
N ILE A 490 4.69 -11.39 14.73
CA ILE A 490 4.62 -11.06 13.32
C ILE A 490 5.86 -10.27 12.89
N GLY A 491 6.27 -9.27 13.68
CA GLY A 491 7.48 -8.48 13.43
C GLY A 491 8.74 -9.34 13.40
N LEU A 492 8.89 -10.31 14.32
CA LEU A 492 9.98 -11.28 14.32
C LEU A 492 9.97 -12.19 13.08
N MET A 493 8.79 -12.69 12.69
CA MET A 493 8.62 -13.49 11.47
C MET A 493 9.03 -12.69 10.22
N MET A 494 8.63 -11.43 10.11
CA MET A 494 8.98 -10.54 9.00
C MET A 494 10.46 -10.11 9.02
N GLY A 495 11.08 -10.01 10.19
CA GLY A 495 12.50 -9.69 10.37
C GLY A 495 13.45 -10.86 10.12
N GLY A 496 12.96 -12.04 9.73
CA GLY A 496 13.80 -13.16 9.32
C GLY A 496 14.26 -14.08 10.47
N ALA A 497 13.61 -14.04 11.64
CA ALA A 497 13.84 -15.01 12.72
C ALA A 497 13.29 -16.40 12.32
N HIS A 498 13.98 -17.05 11.38
CA HIS A 498 13.64 -18.42 10.98
C HIS A 498 14.10 -19.41 12.08
N GLY A 499 13.16 -19.96 12.84
CA GLY A 499 13.44 -21.10 13.74
C GLY A 499 13.90 -20.75 15.16
N MET A 500 13.64 -19.55 15.69
CA MET A 500 13.75 -19.32 17.12
C MET A 500 12.48 -19.81 17.81
N GLU A 501 12.60 -20.89 18.57
CA GLU A 501 11.63 -21.24 19.61
C GLU A 501 11.55 -20.05 20.57
N VAL A 502 10.37 -19.44 20.66
CA VAL A 502 10.08 -18.45 21.70
C VAL A 502 10.12 -19.20 23.03
N ALA A 503 11.19 -19.05 23.78
CA ALA A 503 11.24 -19.52 25.14
C ALA A 503 10.18 -18.74 25.92
N HIS A 504 9.09 -19.42 26.26
CA HIS A 504 8.11 -18.91 27.22
C HIS A 504 8.82 -18.70 28.57
N VAL A 505 9.00 -17.43 28.95
CA VAL A 505 9.37 -17.03 30.33
C VAL A 505 8.10 -16.66 31.09
#